data_5fc6d21b4752d0fa4026106e3f9ba2c2
#
_entry.id   5fc6d21b4752d0fa4026106e3f9ba2c2
#
_cell.length_a   1.000
_cell.length_b   1.000
_cell.length_c   1.000
_cell.angle_alpha   90.00
_cell.angle_beta   90.00
_cell.angle_gamma   90.00
#
_symmetry.space_group_name_H-M   'P 1'
#
loop_
_entity.id
_entity.type
_entity.pdbx_description
1 polymer ?
#
loop_
_entity_poly.entity_id
_entity_poly.type
_entity_poly.pdbx_seq_one_letter_code
_entity_poly.pdbx_strand_id
1 'polypeptide(L)'
;FIGFGKTKTEYKYFLPGKEKQLQAFMNQYCTQRKRKDVMQWLPKKDKEVVKLPLTTQQKKYLTELKNSYQTEDIITQGVLDRLIRYRQICLDPGILDLKSKSPKTQWILDFIDENPNTPVIIFSNFTQYIHRLTDTFRAKNILFSAIVGEVAPKVREEYVRDFQEGKYNVLIINTMSGKEALTLDRAEAIIFTDLFPPIGAIEQAEDRFVATTEDKKDKPHVIYNLVMADSFDEDIIKLLQERKTETEVINNFRSSLERSSE
;
A
#
# COMPACT_ATOMS: atom_id res chain seq x y z
N PHE A 1 21.35 2.46 -24.55
CA PHE A 1 21.37 3.87 -24.99
C PHE A 1 21.95 3.95 -26.38
N ILE A 2 21.14 4.21 -27.38
CA ILE A 2 21.60 4.66 -28.69
C ILE A 2 20.78 5.92 -28.96
N GLY A 3 21.35 7.07 -28.77
CA GLY A 3 20.71 8.33 -29.08
C GLY A 3 21.73 9.29 -29.65
N PHE A 4 21.67 9.52 -30.95
CA PHE A 4 22.20 10.70 -31.60
C PHE A 4 20.97 11.49 -32.06
N GLY A 5 20.77 12.68 -31.48
CA GLY A 5 19.68 13.58 -31.84
C GLY A 5 18.90 14.13 -30.65
N LYS A 6 18.13 15.19 -30.88
CA LYS A 6 17.42 15.99 -29.87
C LYS A 6 16.19 15.29 -29.22
N THR A 7 15.93 14.03 -29.51
CA THR A 7 14.82 13.23 -28.94
C THR A 7 15.37 12.01 -28.24
N LYS A 8 15.29 11.97 -26.92
CA LYS A 8 15.51 10.75 -26.15
C LYS A 8 14.27 9.87 -26.28
N THR A 9 14.39 8.74 -26.96
CA THR A 9 13.37 7.70 -26.93
C THR A 9 13.68 6.76 -25.78
N GLU A 10 12.87 6.79 -24.75
CA GLU A 10 12.97 5.89 -23.60
C GLU A 10 12.18 4.63 -23.92
N TYR A 11 12.85 3.52 -24.16
CA TYR A 11 12.21 2.22 -24.34
C TYR A 11 11.88 1.64 -22.96
N LYS A 12 10.60 1.60 -22.60
CA LYS A 12 10.10 1.02 -21.34
C LYS A 12 9.94 -0.51 -21.40
N TYR A 13 10.09 -1.10 -22.57
CA TYR A 13 9.84 -2.53 -22.78
C TYR A 13 10.99 -3.16 -23.56
N PHE A 14 11.29 -4.41 -23.22
CA PHE A 14 12.23 -5.22 -23.99
C PHE A 14 11.59 -5.62 -25.33
N LEU A 15 12.42 -5.75 -26.37
CA LEU A 15 11.98 -6.34 -27.61
C LEU A 15 11.49 -7.76 -27.34
N PRO A 16 10.29 -8.15 -27.81
CA PRO A 16 9.76 -9.50 -27.63
C PRO A 16 10.79 -10.55 -28.07
N GLY A 17 11.00 -11.57 -27.24
CA GLY A 17 11.96 -12.65 -27.49
C GLY A 17 13.41 -12.36 -27.11
N LYS A 18 13.71 -11.17 -26.56
CA LYS A 18 15.06 -10.81 -26.10
C LYS A 18 15.28 -11.03 -24.60
N GLU A 19 14.24 -11.39 -23.86
CA GLU A 19 14.28 -11.61 -22.40
C GLU A 19 15.32 -12.67 -22.02
N LYS A 20 15.38 -13.79 -22.76
CA LYS A 20 16.36 -14.87 -22.53
C LYS A 20 17.80 -14.42 -22.77
N GLN A 21 18.02 -13.55 -23.77
CA GLN A 21 19.36 -13.02 -24.07
C GLN A 21 19.80 -12.05 -22.96
N LEU A 22 18.89 -11.18 -22.50
CA LEU A 22 19.17 -10.29 -21.38
C LEU A 22 19.43 -11.09 -20.10
N GLN A 23 18.62 -12.12 -19.83
CA GLN A 23 18.79 -12.98 -18.66
C GLN A 23 20.16 -13.68 -18.70
N ALA A 24 20.58 -14.21 -19.84
CA ALA A 24 21.87 -14.83 -20.01
C ALA A 24 23.03 -13.82 -19.81
N PHE A 25 22.88 -12.60 -20.32
CA PHE A 25 23.84 -11.53 -20.11
C PHE A 25 23.91 -11.12 -18.63
N MET A 26 22.77 -10.88 -17.99
CA MET A 26 22.71 -10.52 -16.59
C MET A 26 23.32 -11.57 -15.67
N ASN A 27 23.10 -12.87 -15.97
CA ASN A 27 23.65 -13.99 -15.19
C ASN A 27 25.19 -14.05 -15.20
N GLN A 28 25.85 -13.44 -16.20
CA GLN A 28 27.33 -13.37 -16.25
C GLN A 28 27.88 -12.31 -15.27
N TYR A 29 27.12 -11.25 -14.99
CA TYR A 29 27.60 -10.08 -14.25
C TYR A 29 26.88 -9.87 -12.93
N CYS A 30 25.70 -10.49 -12.76
CA CYS A 30 24.85 -10.31 -11.58
C CYS A 30 24.49 -11.65 -10.96
N THR A 31 24.77 -11.81 -9.68
CA THR A 31 24.25 -12.93 -8.89
C THR A 31 23.00 -12.46 -8.16
N GLN A 32 21.84 -12.98 -8.56
CA GLN A 32 20.58 -12.73 -7.85
C GLN A 32 20.29 -13.90 -6.91
N ARG A 33 20.16 -13.62 -5.62
CA ARG A 33 19.71 -14.60 -4.62
C ARG A 33 18.43 -14.08 -3.97
N LYS A 34 17.40 -14.90 -3.95
CA LYS A 34 16.19 -14.56 -3.20
C LYS A 34 16.44 -14.84 -1.72
N ARG A 35 15.95 -13.98 -0.85
CA ARG A 35 16.08 -14.12 0.61
C ARG A 35 15.66 -15.50 1.09
N LYS A 36 14.55 -16.03 0.61
CA LYS A 36 14.04 -17.36 0.92
C LYS A 36 15.00 -18.53 0.57
N ASP A 37 15.90 -18.31 -0.41
CA ASP A 37 16.84 -19.36 -0.88
C ASP A 37 18.10 -19.40 -0.01
N VAL A 38 18.44 -18.30 0.67
CA VAL A 38 19.64 -18.17 1.51
C VAL A 38 19.35 -18.16 3.01
N MET A 39 18.12 -17.81 3.40
CA MET A 39 17.65 -17.74 4.79
C MET A 39 16.48 -18.70 4.96
N GLN A 40 16.77 -20.00 5.09
CA GLN A 40 15.72 -21.04 5.23
C GLN A 40 14.93 -20.94 6.55
N TRP A 41 15.47 -20.20 7.52
CA TRP A 41 14.84 -19.94 8.81
C TRP A 41 13.86 -18.75 8.78
N LEU A 42 13.72 -18.04 7.65
CA LEU A 42 12.79 -16.91 7.56
C LEU A 42 11.37 -17.32 7.97
N PRO A 43 10.75 -16.59 8.91
CA PRO A 43 9.38 -16.87 9.33
C PRO A 43 8.43 -16.73 8.14
N LYS A 44 7.39 -17.56 8.15
CA LYS A 44 6.31 -17.41 7.18
C LYS A 44 5.59 -16.11 7.47
N LYS A 45 5.29 -15.36 6.41
CA LYS A 45 4.44 -14.18 6.47
C LYS A 45 3.00 -14.66 6.37
N ASP A 46 2.25 -14.58 7.45
CA ASP A 46 0.82 -14.84 7.40
C ASP A 46 0.11 -13.62 6.84
N LYS A 47 -0.57 -13.80 5.71
CA LYS A 47 -1.29 -12.71 5.03
C LYS A 47 -2.80 -12.90 5.18
N GLU A 48 -3.43 -11.92 5.76
CA GLU A 48 -4.88 -11.87 5.94
C GLU A 48 -5.52 -10.77 5.09
N VAL A 49 -6.61 -11.10 4.43
CA VAL A 49 -7.45 -10.13 3.73
C VAL A 49 -8.65 -9.84 4.62
N VAL A 50 -8.64 -8.66 5.22
CA VAL A 50 -9.73 -8.20 6.09
C VAL A 50 -10.79 -7.50 5.24
N LYS A 51 -11.93 -8.15 5.05
CA LYS A 51 -13.06 -7.60 4.29
C LYS A 51 -13.97 -6.79 5.20
N LEU A 52 -14.09 -5.50 4.92
CA LEU A 52 -14.89 -4.57 5.69
C LEU A 52 -16.13 -4.13 4.89
N PRO A 53 -17.29 -4.01 5.51
CA PRO A 53 -18.50 -3.59 4.83
C PRO A 53 -18.44 -2.09 4.48
N LEU A 54 -18.87 -1.75 3.27
CA LEU A 54 -19.09 -0.35 2.88
C LEU A 54 -20.23 0.26 3.72
N THR A 55 -20.03 1.50 4.17
CA THR A 55 -21.14 2.29 4.73
C THR A 55 -22.17 2.62 3.65
N THR A 56 -23.40 2.94 4.06
CA THR A 56 -24.45 3.37 3.12
C THR A 56 -24.01 4.57 2.27
N GLN A 57 -23.30 5.52 2.90
CA GLN A 57 -22.80 6.70 2.20
C GLN A 57 -21.68 6.36 1.19
N GLN A 58 -20.74 5.47 1.58
CA GLN A 58 -19.72 5.00 0.62
C GLN A 58 -20.36 4.31 -0.58
N LYS A 59 -21.36 3.43 -0.35
CA LYS A 59 -22.10 2.78 -1.45
C LYS A 59 -22.73 3.80 -2.39
N LYS A 60 -23.39 4.84 -1.84
CA LYS A 60 -23.98 5.92 -2.64
C LYS A 60 -22.91 6.58 -3.52
N TYR A 61 -21.83 7.09 -2.93
CA TYR A 61 -20.76 7.79 -3.68
C TYR A 61 -20.08 6.90 -4.73
N LEU A 62 -19.81 5.63 -4.41
CA LEU A 62 -19.21 4.70 -5.36
C LEU A 62 -20.15 4.38 -6.52
N THR A 63 -21.44 4.26 -6.28
CA THR A 63 -22.47 4.05 -7.33
C THR A 63 -22.56 5.28 -8.24
N GLU A 64 -22.60 6.46 -7.68
CA GLU A 64 -22.61 7.71 -8.46
C GLU A 64 -21.35 7.84 -9.33
N LEU A 65 -20.15 7.58 -8.79
CA LEU A 65 -18.91 7.58 -9.55
C LEU A 65 -18.84 6.49 -10.63
N LYS A 66 -19.54 5.37 -10.47
CA LYS A 66 -19.64 4.35 -11.52
C LYS A 66 -20.52 4.81 -12.68
N ASN A 67 -21.63 5.47 -12.38
CA ASN A 67 -22.65 5.84 -13.35
C ASN A 67 -22.34 7.16 -14.08
N SER A 68 -21.52 8.04 -13.48
CA SER A 68 -21.18 9.35 -14.04
C SER A 68 -19.73 9.75 -13.74
N TYR A 69 -19.20 10.73 -14.49
CA TYR A 69 -17.90 11.34 -14.19
C TYR A 69 -17.96 12.32 -13.01
N GLN A 70 -19.11 12.49 -12.40
CA GLN A 70 -19.32 13.40 -11.28
C GLN A 70 -20.33 12.84 -10.28
N THR A 71 -20.16 13.23 -9.03
CA THR A 71 -21.17 13.14 -7.98
C THR A 71 -21.61 14.56 -7.63
N GLU A 72 -22.54 14.72 -6.66
CA GLU A 72 -22.90 16.05 -6.16
C GLU A 72 -21.66 16.85 -5.68
N ASP A 73 -20.66 16.16 -5.14
CA ASP A 73 -19.49 16.76 -4.48
C ASP A 73 -18.16 16.53 -5.22
N ILE A 74 -18.10 15.65 -6.24
CA ILE A 74 -16.85 15.25 -6.91
C ILE A 74 -17.01 15.31 -8.43
N ILE A 75 -16.07 16.00 -9.09
CA ILE A 75 -15.93 16.04 -10.55
C ILE A 75 -14.66 15.29 -10.93
N THR A 76 -14.75 14.36 -11.90
CA THR A 76 -13.60 13.62 -12.42
C THR A 76 -13.39 13.90 -13.90
N GLN A 77 -12.12 13.98 -14.34
CA GLN A 77 -11.75 14.31 -15.72
C GLN A 77 -11.42 13.07 -16.57
N GLY A 78 -11.37 11.88 -15.97
CA GLY A 78 -11.04 10.65 -16.69
C GLY A 78 -11.05 9.41 -15.82
N VAL A 79 -10.76 8.24 -16.45
CA VAL A 79 -10.80 6.93 -15.78
C VAL A 79 -9.81 6.84 -14.62
N LEU A 80 -8.60 7.38 -14.79
CA LEU A 80 -7.58 7.36 -13.74
C LEU A 80 -7.99 8.20 -12.54
N ASP A 81 -8.46 9.42 -12.77
CA ASP A 81 -8.94 10.29 -11.69
C ASP A 81 -10.12 9.65 -10.96
N ARG A 82 -11.07 9.04 -11.71
CA ARG A 82 -12.19 8.29 -11.15
C ARG A 82 -11.72 7.13 -10.28
N LEU A 83 -10.71 6.37 -10.72
CA LEU A 83 -10.12 5.29 -9.93
C LEU A 83 -9.47 5.82 -8.64
N ILE A 84 -8.76 6.94 -8.71
CA ILE A 84 -8.15 7.57 -7.52
C ILE A 84 -9.25 7.96 -6.53
N ARG A 85 -10.32 8.65 -6.97
CA ARG A 85 -11.45 9.03 -6.12
C ARG A 85 -12.16 7.81 -5.54
N TYR A 86 -12.37 6.78 -6.35
CA TYR A 86 -12.95 5.52 -5.92
C TYR A 86 -12.16 4.92 -4.74
N ARG A 87 -10.83 4.83 -4.86
CA ARG A 87 -9.95 4.32 -3.81
C ARG A 87 -9.96 5.22 -2.57
N GLN A 88 -10.00 6.55 -2.74
CA GLN A 88 -10.12 7.50 -1.62
C GLN A 88 -11.43 7.29 -0.84
N ILE A 89 -12.56 7.09 -1.53
CA ILE A 89 -13.85 6.79 -0.89
C ILE A 89 -13.80 5.46 -0.16
N CYS A 90 -13.21 4.42 -0.74
CA CYS A 90 -13.02 3.13 -0.09
C CYS A 90 -12.12 3.23 1.15
N LEU A 91 -11.12 4.10 1.13
CA LEU A 91 -10.19 4.29 2.24
C LEU A 91 -10.80 5.15 3.35
N ASP A 92 -11.11 6.40 3.06
CA ASP A 92 -11.76 7.35 3.96
C ASP A 92 -12.43 8.47 3.14
N PRO A 93 -13.76 8.51 3.06
CA PRO A 93 -14.47 9.57 2.35
C PRO A 93 -14.12 10.98 2.81
N GLY A 94 -13.70 11.14 4.06
CA GLY A 94 -13.27 12.42 4.60
C GLY A 94 -12.03 13.02 3.95
N ILE A 95 -11.26 12.25 3.15
CA ILE A 95 -10.17 12.79 2.30
C ILE A 95 -10.74 13.77 1.25
N LEU A 96 -11.98 13.55 0.86
CA LEU A 96 -12.72 14.33 -0.13
C LEU A 96 -13.77 15.24 0.51
N ASP A 97 -13.63 15.54 1.81
CA ASP A 97 -14.57 16.32 2.61
C ASP A 97 -16.00 15.74 2.65
N LEU A 98 -16.15 14.46 2.29
CA LEU A 98 -17.44 13.78 2.30
C LEU A 98 -17.81 13.31 3.72
N LYS A 99 -19.09 13.43 4.07
CA LYS A 99 -19.61 13.04 5.39
C LYS A 99 -19.87 11.53 5.46
N SER A 100 -18.83 10.78 5.85
CA SER A 100 -18.98 9.35 6.15
C SER A 100 -17.88 8.91 7.12
N LYS A 101 -18.14 7.85 7.88
CA LYS A 101 -17.10 7.17 8.67
C LYS A 101 -16.26 6.28 7.76
N SER A 102 -15.00 6.06 8.15
CA SER A 102 -14.12 5.09 7.50
C SER A 102 -14.12 3.78 8.29
N PRO A 103 -14.66 2.68 7.76
CA PRO A 103 -14.57 1.37 8.41
C PRO A 103 -13.11 0.91 8.56
N LYS A 104 -12.22 1.27 7.62
CA LYS A 104 -10.78 0.96 7.71
C LYS A 104 -10.13 1.68 8.90
N THR A 105 -10.43 2.96 9.10
CA THR A 105 -9.94 3.71 10.28
C THR A 105 -10.48 3.11 11.56
N GLN A 106 -11.77 2.74 11.61
CA GLN A 106 -12.35 2.13 12.81
C GLN A 106 -11.66 0.80 13.13
N TRP A 107 -11.48 -0.05 12.14
CA TRP A 107 -10.78 -1.33 12.32
C TRP A 107 -9.35 -1.15 12.87
N ILE A 108 -8.60 -0.16 12.37
CA ILE A 108 -7.26 0.15 12.87
C ILE A 108 -7.29 0.56 14.35
N LEU A 109 -8.27 1.38 14.73
CA LEU A 109 -8.43 1.79 16.12
C LEU A 109 -8.77 0.62 17.03
N ASP A 110 -9.69 -0.25 16.60
CA ASP A 110 -10.09 -1.44 17.33
C ASP A 110 -8.90 -2.40 17.45
N PHE A 111 -8.11 -2.60 16.37
CA PHE A 111 -6.90 -3.42 16.40
C PHE A 111 -5.87 -2.90 17.42
N ILE A 112 -5.62 -1.59 17.46
CA ILE A 112 -4.67 -0.99 18.42
C ILE A 112 -5.17 -1.13 19.85
N ASP A 113 -6.47 -0.96 20.08
CA ASP A 113 -7.09 -1.08 21.39
C ASP A 113 -7.05 -2.53 21.93
N GLU A 114 -7.32 -3.48 21.07
CA GLU A 114 -7.24 -4.92 21.37
C GLU A 114 -5.80 -5.44 21.53
N ASN A 115 -4.82 -4.77 20.88
CA ASN A 115 -3.42 -5.18 20.85
C ASN A 115 -2.46 -4.05 21.28
N PRO A 116 -2.58 -3.50 22.48
CA PRO A 116 -1.89 -2.26 22.89
C PRO A 116 -0.36 -2.39 22.93
N ASN A 117 0.15 -3.61 23.08
CA ASN A 117 1.60 -3.89 23.16
C ASN A 117 2.21 -4.39 21.84
N THR A 118 1.41 -4.60 20.82
CA THR A 118 1.88 -5.12 19.52
C THR A 118 2.49 -4.00 18.68
N PRO A 119 3.78 -4.10 18.32
CA PRO A 119 4.39 -3.15 17.41
C PRO A 119 3.82 -3.31 16.00
N VAL A 120 3.15 -2.28 15.49
CA VAL A 120 2.46 -2.28 14.20
C VAL A 120 2.94 -1.18 13.28
N ILE A 121 3.07 -1.52 12.00
CA ILE A 121 3.33 -0.56 10.93
C ILE A 121 2.09 -0.44 10.07
N ILE A 122 1.66 0.79 9.84
CA ILE A 122 0.50 1.10 8.99
C ILE A 122 1.00 1.75 7.70
N PHE A 123 0.76 1.11 6.56
CA PHE A 123 1.07 1.65 5.24
C PHE A 123 -0.14 2.23 4.56
N SER A 124 0.03 3.42 3.97
CA SER A 124 -0.95 4.01 3.06
C SER A 124 -0.29 4.72 1.90
N ASN A 125 -0.93 4.71 0.73
CA ASN A 125 -0.49 5.47 -0.45
C ASN A 125 -0.95 6.94 -0.40
N PHE A 126 -1.94 7.28 0.43
CA PHE A 126 -2.54 8.60 0.49
C PHE A 126 -2.06 9.41 1.69
N THR A 127 -1.21 10.40 1.47
CA THR A 127 -0.70 11.31 2.51
C THR A 127 -1.84 12.01 3.26
N GLN A 128 -2.88 12.43 2.57
CA GLN A 128 -4.06 13.07 3.18
C GLN A 128 -4.75 12.14 4.20
N TYR A 129 -4.85 10.84 3.89
CA TYR A 129 -5.36 9.87 4.84
C TYR A 129 -4.45 9.75 6.07
N ILE A 130 -3.13 9.72 5.87
CA ILE A 130 -2.18 9.66 6.98
C ILE A 130 -2.37 10.86 7.91
N HIS A 131 -2.52 12.07 7.40
CA HIS A 131 -2.79 13.25 8.22
C HIS A 131 -4.08 13.10 9.04
N ARG A 132 -5.18 12.66 8.42
CA ARG A 132 -6.45 12.44 9.11
C ARG A 132 -6.35 11.34 10.18
N LEU A 133 -5.63 10.26 9.89
CA LEU A 133 -5.38 9.17 10.84
C LEU A 133 -4.54 9.68 12.02
N THR A 134 -3.51 10.47 11.77
CA THR A 134 -2.67 11.05 12.84
C THR A 134 -3.44 12.02 13.71
N ASP A 135 -4.36 12.82 13.15
CA ASP A 135 -5.24 13.69 13.94
C ASP A 135 -6.19 12.88 14.84
N THR A 136 -6.72 11.76 14.31
CA THR A 136 -7.54 10.82 15.07
C THR A 136 -6.74 10.20 16.22
N PHE A 137 -5.48 9.80 15.97
CA PHE A 137 -4.62 9.23 17.00
C PHE A 137 -4.26 10.24 18.08
N ARG A 138 -3.97 11.49 17.74
CA ARG A 138 -3.74 12.58 18.71
C ARG A 138 -4.97 12.80 19.59
N ALA A 139 -6.16 12.85 18.99
CA ALA A 139 -7.42 13.00 19.72
C ALA A 139 -7.71 11.85 20.70
N LYS A 140 -7.18 10.66 20.42
CA LYS A 140 -7.30 9.46 21.27
C LYS A 140 -6.09 9.22 22.19
N ASN A 141 -5.09 10.10 22.19
CA ASN A 141 -3.84 9.96 22.95
C ASN A 141 -3.05 8.68 22.60
N ILE A 142 -3.15 8.19 21.37
CA ILE A 142 -2.34 7.07 20.87
C ILE A 142 -0.95 7.62 20.51
N LEU A 143 0.11 7.00 21.04
CA LEU A 143 1.49 7.36 20.73
C LEU A 143 1.91 6.74 19.39
N PHE A 144 2.39 7.57 18.48
CA PHE A 144 2.81 7.14 17.14
C PHE A 144 3.90 8.06 16.57
N SER A 145 4.54 7.62 15.49
CA SER A 145 5.21 8.48 14.52
C SER A 145 4.73 8.22 13.10
N ALA A 146 4.90 9.23 12.22
CA ALA A 146 4.45 9.13 10.84
C ALA A 146 5.54 9.61 9.87
N ILE A 147 5.88 8.76 8.88
CA ILE A 147 6.85 9.03 7.82
C ILE A 147 6.10 9.30 6.52
N VAL A 148 6.05 10.57 6.14
CA VAL A 148 5.51 11.04 4.85
C VAL A 148 6.61 11.74 4.06
N GLY A 149 6.35 12.05 2.78
CA GLY A 149 7.35 12.63 1.88
C GLY A 149 8.03 13.90 2.40
N GLU A 150 7.31 14.69 3.18
CA GLU A 150 7.75 15.97 3.72
C GLU A 150 8.70 15.84 4.92
N VAL A 151 8.78 14.67 5.55
CA VAL A 151 9.65 14.43 6.71
C VAL A 151 11.10 14.35 6.27
N ALA A 152 11.96 15.16 6.86
CA ALA A 152 13.39 15.16 6.56
C ALA A 152 14.07 13.81 6.87
N PRO A 153 15.07 13.36 6.08
CA PRO A 153 15.71 12.05 6.27
C PRO A 153 16.21 11.81 7.71
N LYS A 154 16.85 12.78 8.33
CA LYS A 154 17.34 12.68 9.71
C LYS A 154 16.22 12.41 10.73
N VAL A 155 15.07 13.05 10.54
CA VAL A 155 13.90 12.85 11.42
C VAL A 155 13.28 11.47 11.18
N ARG A 156 13.30 10.96 9.94
CA ARG A 156 12.85 9.59 9.64
C ARG A 156 13.69 8.55 10.37
N GLU A 157 15.02 8.72 10.37
CA GLU A 157 15.93 7.83 11.11
C GLU A 157 15.64 7.86 12.61
N GLU A 158 15.34 9.04 13.16
CA GLU A 158 14.95 9.19 14.57
C GLU A 158 13.63 8.45 14.86
N TYR A 159 12.61 8.61 14.02
CA TYR A 159 11.34 7.91 14.18
C TYR A 159 11.49 6.39 14.11
N VAL A 160 12.31 5.89 13.17
CA VAL A 160 12.60 4.46 13.07
C VAL A 160 13.32 3.96 14.32
N ARG A 161 14.36 4.67 14.77
CA ARG A 161 15.09 4.33 16.00
C ARG A 161 14.15 4.28 17.21
N ASP A 162 13.35 5.30 17.39
CA ASP A 162 12.41 5.40 18.52
C ASP A 162 11.36 4.28 18.50
N PHE A 163 10.88 3.89 17.30
CA PHE A 163 10.04 2.72 17.13
C PHE A 163 10.78 1.43 17.51
N GLN A 164 12.02 1.24 17.04
CA GLN A 164 12.83 0.07 17.36
C GLN A 164 13.18 -0.03 18.85
N GLU A 165 13.39 1.09 19.53
CA GLU A 165 13.62 1.18 20.98
C GLU A 165 12.33 1.01 21.81
N GLY A 166 11.15 0.99 21.18
CA GLY A 166 9.88 0.77 21.86
C GLY A 166 9.29 1.99 22.56
N LYS A 167 9.70 3.20 22.17
CA LYS A 167 9.10 4.43 22.71
C LYS A 167 7.63 4.58 22.35
N TYR A 168 7.21 3.97 21.23
CA TYR A 168 5.83 3.83 20.79
C TYR A 168 5.67 2.55 19.96
N ASN A 169 4.43 2.08 19.85
CA ASN A 169 4.11 0.82 19.16
C ASN A 169 3.52 1.02 17.76
N VAL A 170 3.20 2.26 17.36
CA VAL A 170 2.57 2.53 16.06
C VAL A 170 3.48 3.40 15.20
N LEU A 171 3.81 2.91 14.01
CA LEU A 171 4.54 3.66 12.99
C LEU A 171 3.70 3.71 11.71
N ILE A 172 3.42 4.91 11.20
CA ILE A 172 2.66 5.10 9.97
C ILE A 172 3.64 5.49 8.86
N ILE A 173 3.55 4.84 7.70
CA ILE A 173 4.48 5.10 6.59
C ILE A 173 3.70 5.28 5.29
N ASN A 174 4.00 6.37 4.56
CA ASN A 174 3.56 6.45 3.18
C ASN A 174 4.35 5.45 2.33
N THR A 175 3.65 4.58 1.59
CA THR A 175 4.24 3.47 0.83
C THR A 175 5.31 3.95 -0.15
N MET A 176 5.14 5.12 -0.75
CA MET A 176 6.10 5.69 -1.70
C MET A 176 7.32 6.31 -1.01
N SER A 177 7.15 6.85 0.20
CA SER A 177 8.23 7.43 1.01
C SER A 177 9.06 6.35 1.72
N GLY A 178 8.51 5.17 1.90
CA GLY A 178 9.18 4.01 2.49
C GLY A 178 10.22 3.34 1.57
N LYS A 179 10.64 3.91 0.44
CA LYS A 179 11.64 3.32 -0.47
C LYS A 179 13.07 3.33 0.07
N GLU A 180 13.35 4.09 1.12
CA GLU A 180 14.64 4.08 1.80
C GLU A 180 14.83 2.78 2.61
N ALA A 181 16.08 2.33 2.76
CA ALA A 181 16.42 1.04 3.41
C ALA A 181 16.22 1.12 4.94
N LEU A 182 14.96 1.10 5.38
CA LEU A 182 14.60 1.08 6.79
C LEU A 182 14.54 -0.38 7.29
N THR A 183 15.18 -0.69 8.39
CA THR A 183 15.02 -1.97 9.08
C THR A 183 13.93 -1.78 10.15
N LEU A 184 12.88 -2.60 10.09
CA LEU A 184 11.69 -2.46 10.93
C LEU A 184 11.32 -3.81 11.59
N ASP A 185 12.33 -4.58 11.95
CA ASP A 185 12.24 -5.95 12.43
C ASP A 185 11.67 -6.10 13.86
N ARG A 186 11.37 -4.97 14.53
CA ARG A 186 10.59 -4.99 15.77
C ARG A 186 9.11 -5.23 15.51
N ALA A 187 8.60 -4.86 14.34
CA ALA A 187 7.17 -4.98 14.02
C ALA A 187 6.70 -6.43 14.05
N GLU A 188 5.53 -6.67 14.59
CA GLU A 188 4.84 -7.96 14.63
C GLU A 188 3.63 -7.97 13.70
N ALA A 189 3.10 -6.81 13.37
CA ALA A 189 2.01 -6.66 12.43
C ALA A 189 2.29 -5.56 11.39
N ILE A 190 1.81 -5.78 10.17
CA ILE A 190 1.69 -4.74 9.14
C ILE A 190 0.23 -4.62 8.75
N ILE A 191 -0.22 -3.38 8.56
CA ILE A 191 -1.55 -3.06 8.04
C ILE A 191 -1.39 -2.26 6.75
N PHE A 192 -1.80 -2.82 5.62
CA PHE A 192 -1.98 -2.07 4.39
C PHE A 192 -3.40 -1.54 4.34
N THR A 193 -3.56 -0.23 4.39
CA THR A 193 -4.87 0.43 4.36
C THR A 193 -5.46 0.47 2.96
N ASP A 194 -4.59 0.52 1.96
CA ASP A 194 -4.92 0.47 0.55
C ASP A 194 -3.75 -0.16 -0.22
N LEU A 195 -4.07 -0.92 -1.24
CA LEU A 195 -3.10 -1.59 -2.10
C LEU A 195 -3.23 -1.07 -3.53
N PHE A 196 -2.09 -0.88 -4.19
CA PHE A 196 -2.06 -0.53 -5.61
C PHE A 196 -0.69 -0.87 -6.21
N PRO A 197 -0.61 -1.28 -7.51
CA PRO A 197 0.67 -1.55 -8.17
C PRO A 197 1.62 -0.32 -8.15
N PRO A 198 2.93 -0.54 -8.26
CA PRO A 198 3.58 -1.81 -8.60
C PRO A 198 3.75 -2.74 -7.40
N ILE A 199 3.50 -4.04 -7.61
CA ILE A 199 3.60 -5.06 -6.54
C ILE A 199 4.98 -5.09 -5.88
N GLY A 200 6.04 -4.76 -6.61
CA GLY A 200 7.40 -4.68 -6.08
C GLY A 200 7.55 -3.69 -4.93
N ALA A 201 6.78 -2.59 -4.92
CA ALA A 201 6.80 -1.65 -3.80
C ALA A 201 6.15 -2.25 -2.55
N ILE A 202 5.08 -3.04 -2.72
CA ILE A 202 4.41 -3.75 -1.63
C ILE A 202 5.33 -4.84 -1.10
N GLU A 203 5.93 -5.67 -1.97
CA GLU A 203 6.88 -6.71 -1.58
C GLU A 203 8.09 -6.11 -0.84
N GLN A 204 8.63 -4.97 -1.30
CA GLN A 204 9.70 -4.26 -0.60
C GLN A 204 9.27 -3.75 0.77
N ALA A 205 8.05 -3.22 0.91
CA ALA A 205 7.53 -2.81 2.20
C ALA A 205 7.41 -4.01 3.15
N GLU A 206 6.89 -5.13 2.66
CA GLU A 206 6.80 -6.37 3.43
C GLU A 206 8.16 -6.94 3.84
N ASP A 207 9.18 -6.80 3.00
CA ASP A 207 10.52 -7.35 3.28
C ASP A 207 11.30 -6.57 4.34
N ARG A 208 10.85 -5.37 4.70
CA ARG A 208 11.52 -4.50 5.68
C ARG A 208 11.28 -4.90 7.11
N PHE A 209 10.17 -5.59 7.37
CA PHE A 209 9.84 -6.00 8.74
C PHE A 209 10.14 -7.47 9.02
N VAL A 210 10.60 -8.21 8.03
CA VAL A 210 11.08 -9.57 8.23
C VAL A 210 12.32 -9.54 9.11
N ALA A 211 12.37 -10.47 10.07
CA ALA A 211 13.53 -10.66 10.93
C ALA A 211 14.85 -10.65 10.14
N THR A 212 15.79 -9.82 10.60
CA THR A 212 17.11 -9.67 9.98
C THR A 212 18.13 -10.65 10.55
N THR A 213 17.81 -11.23 11.70
CA THR A 213 18.68 -12.15 12.44
C THR A 213 17.89 -13.39 12.90
N GLU A 214 18.57 -14.52 13.03
CA GLU A 214 17.96 -15.81 13.35
C GLU A 214 17.33 -15.87 14.75
N ASP A 215 17.83 -15.06 15.69
CA ASP A 215 17.27 -14.92 17.04
C ASP A 215 15.84 -14.34 17.06
N LYS A 216 15.43 -13.66 15.97
CA LYS A 216 14.09 -13.08 15.81
C LYS A 216 13.15 -13.94 14.94
N LYS A 217 13.56 -15.14 14.55
CA LYS A 217 12.81 -16.02 13.63
C LYS A 217 11.42 -16.44 14.13
N ASP A 218 11.25 -16.52 15.44
CA ASP A 218 10.02 -17.00 16.06
C ASP A 218 9.00 -15.87 16.34
N LYS A 219 9.28 -14.64 15.92
CA LYS A 219 8.32 -13.55 16.04
C LYS A 219 7.16 -13.74 15.06
N PRO A 220 5.92 -13.56 15.52
CA PRO A 220 4.78 -13.53 14.61
C PRO A 220 4.91 -12.36 13.62
N HIS A 221 4.59 -12.63 12.37
CA HIS A 221 4.59 -11.61 11.32
C HIS A 221 3.29 -11.72 10.54
N VAL A 222 2.31 -10.91 10.93
CA VAL A 222 1.00 -10.90 10.28
C VAL A 222 0.86 -9.66 9.41
N ILE A 223 0.38 -9.86 8.18
CA ILE A 223 0.12 -8.78 7.23
C ILE A 223 -1.38 -8.70 6.98
N TYR A 224 -1.99 -7.61 7.42
CA TYR A 224 -3.40 -7.33 7.21
C TYR A 224 -3.59 -6.44 5.99
N ASN A 225 -4.33 -6.92 5.00
CA ASN A 225 -4.74 -6.15 3.83
C ASN A 225 -6.21 -5.72 4.01
N LEU A 226 -6.44 -4.44 4.30
CA LEU A 226 -7.79 -3.93 4.51
C LEU A 226 -8.48 -3.67 3.17
N VAL A 227 -9.60 -4.33 2.94
CA VAL A 227 -10.34 -4.32 1.68
C VAL A 227 -11.80 -4.01 1.95
N MET A 228 -12.38 -3.11 1.18
CA MET A 228 -13.82 -2.91 1.23
C MET A 228 -14.52 -4.01 0.44
N ALA A 229 -15.44 -4.72 1.09
CA ALA A 229 -16.25 -5.76 0.45
C ALA A 229 -17.16 -5.16 -0.64
N ASP A 230 -17.46 -5.94 -1.67
CA ASP A 230 -18.30 -5.52 -2.80
C ASP A 230 -17.78 -4.26 -3.51
N SER A 231 -16.46 -4.09 -3.56
CA SER A 231 -15.82 -2.95 -4.20
C SER A 231 -14.65 -3.37 -5.08
N PHE A 232 -14.13 -2.43 -5.87
CA PHE A 232 -12.97 -2.66 -6.72
C PHE A 232 -11.67 -2.95 -5.92
N ASP A 233 -11.65 -2.71 -4.60
CA ASP A 233 -10.55 -3.13 -3.73
C ASP A 233 -10.31 -4.65 -3.81
N GLU A 234 -11.39 -5.46 -3.91
CA GLU A 234 -11.28 -6.91 -4.07
C GLU A 234 -10.64 -7.31 -5.41
N ASP A 235 -10.99 -6.59 -6.48
CA ASP A 235 -10.39 -6.84 -7.79
C ASP A 235 -8.91 -6.43 -7.81
N ILE A 236 -8.54 -5.33 -7.15
CA ILE A 236 -7.13 -4.93 -7.00
C ILE A 236 -6.31 -6.05 -6.33
N ILE A 237 -6.82 -6.66 -5.26
CA ILE A 237 -6.12 -7.79 -4.60
C ILE A 237 -5.87 -8.94 -5.57
N LYS A 238 -6.88 -9.35 -6.35
CA LYS A 238 -6.76 -10.43 -7.34
C LYS A 238 -5.73 -10.07 -8.42
N LEU A 239 -5.81 -8.85 -8.95
CA LEU A 239 -4.90 -8.36 -9.99
C LEU A 239 -3.44 -8.29 -9.48
N LEU A 240 -3.23 -7.92 -8.21
CA LEU A 240 -1.92 -7.95 -7.57
C LEU A 240 -1.39 -9.39 -7.41
N GLN A 241 -2.23 -10.34 -7.04
CA GLN A 241 -1.86 -11.75 -6.97
C GLN A 241 -1.45 -12.30 -8.34
N GLU A 242 -2.09 -11.85 -9.41
CA GLU A 242 -1.75 -12.14 -10.80
C GLU A 242 -0.56 -11.32 -11.32
N ARG A 243 0.07 -10.49 -10.49
CA ARG A 243 1.19 -9.60 -10.84
C ARG A 243 0.88 -8.64 -11.98
N LYS A 244 -0.37 -8.16 -12.06
CA LYS A 244 -0.79 -7.18 -13.06
C LYS A 244 -0.13 -5.82 -12.85
N THR A 245 0.13 -5.15 -13.96
CA THR A 245 0.69 -3.80 -13.99
C THR A 245 -0.35 -2.75 -13.63
N GLU A 246 0.10 -1.55 -13.29
CA GLU A 246 -0.77 -0.40 -13.04
C GLU A 246 -1.72 -0.15 -14.23
N THR A 247 -1.21 -0.22 -15.46
CA THR A 247 -2.02 -0.05 -16.68
C THR A 247 -3.12 -1.11 -16.80
N GLU A 248 -2.82 -2.37 -16.47
CA GLU A 248 -3.81 -3.45 -16.50
C GLU A 248 -4.89 -3.25 -15.43
N VAL A 249 -4.54 -2.76 -14.23
CA VAL A 249 -5.50 -2.43 -13.18
C VAL A 249 -6.42 -1.29 -13.62
N ILE A 250 -5.89 -0.23 -14.24
CA ILE A 250 -6.68 0.88 -14.77
C ILE A 250 -7.64 0.39 -15.86
N ASN A 251 -7.18 -0.49 -16.77
CA ASN A 251 -8.02 -1.05 -17.82
C ASN A 251 -9.13 -1.96 -17.26
N ASN A 252 -8.84 -2.76 -16.24
CA ASN A 252 -9.86 -3.55 -15.54
C ASN A 252 -10.92 -2.67 -14.88
N PHE A 253 -10.51 -1.58 -14.24
CA PHE A 253 -11.44 -0.61 -13.67
C PHE A 253 -12.33 0.02 -14.75
N ARG A 254 -11.76 0.45 -15.88
CA ARG A 254 -12.52 0.95 -17.04
C ARG A 254 -13.60 -0.06 -17.47
N SER A 255 -13.22 -1.33 -17.68
CA SER A 255 -14.16 -2.38 -18.07
C SER A 255 -15.24 -2.65 -17.02
N SER A 256 -14.94 -2.43 -15.74
CA SER A 256 -15.95 -2.55 -14.66
C SER A 256 -16.99 -1.43 -14.70
N LEU A 257 -16.59 -0.23 -15.14
CA LEU A 257 -17.51 0.90 -15.33
C LEU A 257 -18.46 0.66 -16.51
N GLU A 258 -17.93 0.13 -17.62
CA GLU A 258 -18.72 -0.15 -18.84
C GLU A 258 -19.81 -1.20 -18.56
N ARG A 259 -19.49 -2.28 -17.82
CA ARG A 259 -20.44 -3.33 -17.41
C ARG A 259 -21.52 -2.85 -16.44
N SER A 260 -21.32 -1.75 -15.75
CA SER A 260 -22.30 -1.18 -14.82
C SER A 260 -23.28 -0.22 -15.51
N SER A 261 -23.06 0.07 -16.79
CA SER A 261 -23.88 0.99 -17.62
C SER A 261 -24.84 0.23 -18.55
N GLU A 262 -24.75 -1.10 -18.61
CA GLU A 262 -25.69 -2.02 -19.26
C GLU A 262 -26.73 -2.55 -18.23
#